data_2e01cea0a36edac2e18592b7ba27bda0
#
_entry.id   2e01cea0a36edac2e18592b7ba27bda0
#
_cell.length_a   1.000
_cell.length_b   1.000
_cell.length_c   1.000
_cell.angle_alpha   90.00
_cell.angle_beta   90.00
_cell.angle_gamma   90.00
#
_symmetry.space_group_name_H-M   'P 1'
#
loop_
_entity.id
_entity.type
_entity.pdbx_description
1 polymer ?
#
loop_
_entity_poly.entity_id
_entity_poly.type
_entity_poly.pdbx_seq_one_letter_code
_entity_poly.pdbx_strand_id
1 'polypeptide(L)'
;MRSVPLHQFLPCPATLSVNSALSPQSWPFDLALLPQTAYLVGGSVRDALLGRQAEYLDLDFVLPTAAVETARTIARRCQAGFVVLDAEHQIARVVFPQATVDFAAQVGNSLAEDLHRRDFTVNAIAYHPHSEQVFDPLGGYQDLEQRRLRMIAPDNLADDPLRLLRAYRQAAQLGFSLDPQTRSTIHQLAPLLVKVAAERVRGELDCLLSHPEGTPLLHLAWADEVLQTWLPMPPDQSLALLDGLDLAYGHLRDQRPALASLMTTWLKEQTPPGFHRSWFKAAKLSQLLPPELAAAEATLTHFKYSRAEQQAVLAILRGWQLLQAVEPPALDRRQQYHLFKTVGASLPGLVLVALARGYDQARLWELGDRFLDPLDAIAHPTPLVSGR
;
A
#
# COMPACT_ATOMS: atom_id res chain seq x y z
N MET A 1 28.06 -21.02 22.42
CA MET A 1 27.46 -19.68 22.33
C MET A 1 28.55 -18.69 21.94
N ARG A 2 28.61 -18.21 20.70
CA ARG A 2 29.50 -17.08 20.34
C ARG A 2 28.86 -15.83 20.88
N SER A 3 29.56 -15.10 21.75
CA SER A 3 29.10 -13.82 22.29
C SER A 3 28.91 -12.83 21.12
N VAL A 4 27.72 -12.26 21.04
CA VAL A 4 27.40 -11.19 20.08
C VAL A 4 28.30 -9.98 20.41
N PRO A 5 28.96 -9.38 19.42
CA PRO A 5 29.82 -8.22 19.68
C PRO A 5 29.03 -7.06 20.26
N LEU A 6 29.50 -6.44 21.34
CA LEU A 6 28.83 -5.37 22.09
C LEU A 6 28.47 -4.14 21.23
N HIS A 7 29.14 -3.90 20.11
CA HIS A 7 28.87 -2.78 19.20
C HIS A 7 27.59 -2.92 18.36
N GLN A 8 26.92 -4.08 18.41
CA GLN A 8 25.64 -4.31 17.73
C GLN A 8 24.43 -3.92 18.58
N PHE A 9 24.62 -3.59 19.85
CA PHE A 9 23.59 -3.10 20.74
C PHE A 9 23.68 -1.58 20.86
N LEU A 10 22.57 -0.92 20.54
CA LEU A 10 22.41 0.52 20.69
C LEU A 10 21.49 0.79 21.88
N PRO A 11 21.75 1.84 22.70
CA PRO A 11 20.78 2.28 23.67
C PRO A 11 19.52 2.73 22.94
N CYS A 12 18.35 2.39 23.49
CA CYS A 12 17.10 2.90 22.95
C CYS A 12 17.09 4.44 23.06
N PRO A 13 16.65 5.18 22.02
CA PRO A 13 16.57 6.64 22.12
C PRO A 13 15.81 7.09 23.35
N ALA A 14 16.38 8.01 24.13
CA ALA A 14 15.84 8.46 25.42
C ALA A 14 14.48 9.19 25.34
N THR A 15 13.97 9.43 24.14
CA THR A 15 12.74 10.19 23.87
C THR A 15 11.64 9.36 23.21
N LEU A 16 11.44 8.12 23.65
CA LEU A 16 10.29 7.35 23.20
C LEU A 16 9.00 7.99 23.79
N SER A 17 8.04 8.27 22.92
CA SER A 17 6.71 8.68 23.39
C SER A 17 6.03 7.50 24.11
N VAL A 18 5.16 7.80 25.08
CA VAL A 18 4.39 6.77 25.81
C VAL A 18 3.56 5.87 24.88
N ASN A 19 3.23 6.38 23.68
CA ASN A 19 2.49 5.65 22.65
C ASN A 19 3.39 5.00 21.59
N SER A 20 4.69 4.87 21.83
CA SER A 20 5.60 4.18 20.92
C SER A 20 5.35 2.66 20.94
N ALA A 21 5.47 2.01 19.77
CA ALA A 21 5.45 0.55 19.69
C ALA A 21 6.55 -0.13 20.53
N LEU A 22 7.62 0.60 20.90
CA LEU A 22 8.68 0.12 21.78
C LEU A 22 8.33 0.29 23.27
N SER A 23 7.20 0.92 23.61
CA SER A 23 6.73 1.09 24.98
C SER A 23 5.76 -0.01 25.38
N PRO A 24 6.12 -0.96 26.28
CA PRO A 24 5.21 -2.03 26.67
C PRO A 24 3.89 -1.54 27.28
N GLN A 25 3.87 -0.29 27.79
CA GLN A 25 2.66 0.35 28.33
C GLN A 25 1.61 0.62 27.25
N SER A 26 2.00 0.70 25.99
CA SER A 26 1.07 0.86 24.85
C SER A 26 0.52 -0.46 24.32
N TRP A 27 1.05 -1.59 24.77
CA TRP A 27 0.68 -2.90 24.25
C TRP A 27 -0.67 -3.38 24.81
N PRO A 28 -1.42 -4.20 24.06
CA PRO A 28 -2.71 -4.71 24.52
C PRO A 28 -2.59 -5.88 25.51
N PHE A 29 -1.38 -6.22 25.95
CA PHE A 29 -1.07 -7.28 26.92
C PHE A 29 0.11 -6.89 27.82
N ASP A 30 0.19 -7.52 28.98
CA ASP A 30 1.25 -7.28 29.97
C ASP A 30 2.59 -7.89 29.50
N LEU A 31 3.68 -7.12 29.62
CA LEU A 31 5.04 -7.56 29.33
C LEU A 31 5.43 -8.85 30.06
N ALA A 32 4.89 -9.08 31.27
CA ALA A 32 5.12 -10.30 32.04
C ALA A 32 4.65 -11.59 31.35
N LEU A 33 3.75 -11.50 30.37
CA LEU A 33 3.31 -12.62 29.54
C LEU A 33 4.28 -12.96 28.41
N LEU A 34 5.24 -12.08 28.12
CA LEU A 34 6.21 -12.26 27.06
C LEU A 34 7.47 -12.93 27.59
N PRO A 35 7.97 -14.01 26.93
CA PRO A 35 9.23 -14.64 27.32
C PRO A 35 10.42 -13.66 27.26
N GLN A 36 11.38 -13.85 28.17
CA GLN A 36 12.62 -13.04 28.23
C GLN A 36 13.47 -13.14 26.94
N THR A 37 13.20 -14.13 26.11
CA THR A 37 13.94 -14.37 24.86
C THR A 37 13.24 -13.76 23.63
N ALA A 38 12.12 -13.07 23.82
CA ALA A 38 11.35 -12.48 22.73
C ALA A 38 11.94 -11.13 22.28
N TYR A 39 11.96 -10.92 20.98
CA TYR A 39 12.35 -9.66 20.37
C TYR A 39 11.21 -9.13 19.51
N LEU A 40 10.90 -7.84 19.65
CA LEU A 40 10.09 -7.11 18.69
C LEU A 40 10.94 -6.78 17.47
N VAL A 41 10.41 -6.94 16.26
CA VAL A 41 11.17 -6.80 15.00
C VAL A 41 10.32 -6.11 13.92
N GLY A 42 10.95 -5.77 12.81
CA GLY A 42 10.25 -5.37 11.59
C GLY A 42 9.77 -3.92 11.58
N GLY A 43 8.62 -3.70 10.94
CA GLY A 43 8.08 -2.37 10.67
C GLY A 43 7.79 -1.55 11.92
N SER A 44 7.30 -2.16 12.97
CA SER A 44 6.98 -1.50 14.23
C SER A 44 8.21 -0.92 14.93
N VAL A 45 9.34 -1.64 14.92
CA VAL A 45 10.62 -1.13 15.47
C VAL A 45 11.12 0.04 14.63
N ARG A 46 11.16 -0.12 13.29
CA ARG A 46 11.55 0.95 12.36
C ARG A 46 10.72 2.21 12.58
N ASP A 47 9.40 2.08 12.60
CA ASP A 47 8.50 3.24 12.66
C ASP A 47 8.60 3.95 14.02
N ALA A 48 8.78 3.19 15.09
CA ALA A 48 9.05 3.75 16.41
C ALA A 48 10.39 4.51 16.49
N LEU A 49 11.46 3.98 15.88
CA LEU A 49 12.75 4.66 15.81
C LEU A 49 12.70 5.93 14.95
N LEU A 50 11.79 6.00 13.97
CA LEU A 50 11.49 7.21 13.20
C LEU A 50 10.56 8.20 13.93
N GLY A 51 10.13 7.89 15.15
CA GLY A 51 9.20 8.71 15.91
C GLY A 51 7.76 8.71 15.37
N ARG A 52 7.42 7.75 14.51
CA ARG A 52 6.08 7.58 13.96
C ARG A 52 5.17 6.92 14.98
N GLN A 53 3.94 7.41 15.08
CA GLN A 53 2.89 6.82 15.90
C GLN A 53 1.85 6.19 15.00
N ALA A 54 1.39 4.99 15.34
CA ALA A 54 0.31 4.32 14.66
C ALA A 54 -0.94 4.31 15.55
N GLU A 55 -2.11 4.61 14.97
CA GLU A 55 -3.40 4.47 15.63
C GLU A 55 -3.76 2.99 15.87
N TYR A 56 -3.23 2.11 15.05
CA TYR A 56 -3.37 0.67 15.14
C TYR A 56 -2.00 0.03 15.27
N LEU A 57 -1.78 -0.74 16.34
CA LEU A 57 -0.49 -1.40 16.58
C LEU A 57 -0.43 -2.73 15.81
N ASP A 58 0.64 -2.90 15.04
CA ASP A 58 0.99 -4.16 14.36
C ASP A 58 2.38 -4.58 14.87
N LEU A 59 2.39 -5.53 15.82
CA LEU A 59 3.59 -5.92 16.55
C LEU A 59 4.04 -7.31 16.09
N ASP A 60 5.28 -7.41 15.62
CA ASP A 60 5.90 -8.67 15.19
C ASP A 60 6.95 -9.12 16.21
N PHE A 61 6.70 -10.23 16.89
CA PHE A 61 7.65 -10.85 17.82
C PHE A 61 8.31 -12.09 17.22
N VAL A 62 9.62 -12.19 17.42
CA VAL A 62 10.40 -13.37 17.11
C VAL A 62 10.89 -14.02 18.40
N LEU A 63 10.70 -15.33 18.51
CA LEU A 63 11.10 -16.15 19.65
C LEU A 63 11.95 -17.34 19.19
N PRO A 64 12.96 -17.78 19.96
CA PRO A 64 13.72 -18.98 19.62
C PRO A 64 12.86 -20.25 19.55
N THR A 65 11.83 -20.33 20.42
CA THR A 65 10.93 -21.50 20.53
C THR A 65 9.55 -21.06 21.02
N ALA A 66 8.57 -21.96 20.89
CA ALA A 66 7.23 -21.83 21.50
C ALA A 66 6.42 -20.56 21.10
N ALA A 67 6.61 -20.04 19.87
CA ALA A 67 5.92 -18.85 19.40
C ALA A 67 4.38 -19.02 19.41
N VAL A 68 3.88 -20.14 18.86
CA VAL A 68 2.44 -20.45 18.83
C VAL A 68 1.85 -20.60 20.23
N GLU A 69 2.58 -21.22 21.16
CA GLU A 69 2.11 -21.43 22.54
C GLU A 69 2.10 -20.11 23.34
N THR A 70 3.10 -19.23 23.11
CA THR A 70 3.13 -17.89 23.67
C THR A 70 1.93 -17.07 23.18
N ALA A 71 1.67 -17.05 21.86
CA ALA A 71 0.51 -16.40 21.28
C ALA A 71 -0.80 -16.92 21.87
N ARG A 72 -0.96 -18.25 22.00
CA ARG A 72 -2.15 -18.88 22.57
C ARG A 72 -2.34 -18.48 24.04
N THR A 73 -1.27 -18.43 24.80
CA THR A 73 -1.31 -18.06 26.23
C THR A 73 -1.75 -16.59 26.39
N ILE A 74 -1.18 -15.69 25.60
CA ILE A 74 -1.55 -14.26 25.61
C ILE A 74 -3.02 -14.11 25.20
N ALA A 75 -3.44 -14.74 24.11
CA ALA A 75 -4.82 -14.67 23.65
C ALA A 75 -5.83 -15.13 24.70
N ARG A 76 -5.54 -16.24 25.40
CA ARG A 76 -6.39 -16.73 26.50
C ARG A 76 -6.43 -15.77 27.67
N ARG A 77 -5.30 -15.23 28.11
CA ARG A 77 -5.21 -14.32 29.26
C ARG A 77 -5.91 -13.00 28.99
N CYS A 78 -5.84 -12.51 27.75
CA CYS A 78 -6.42 -11.24 27.33
C CYS A 78 -7.81 -11.37 26.71
N GLN A 79 -8.36 -12.60 26.60
CA GLN A 79 -9.64 -12.89 25.91
C GLN A 79 -9.66 -12.35 24.48
N ALA A 80 -8.53 -12.43 23.76
CA ALA A 80 -8.33 -11.95 22.40
C ALA A 80 -8.50 -13.06 21.35
N GLY A 81 -8.69 -12.66 20.11
CA GLY A 81 -8.75 -13.60 18.99
C GLY A 81 -7.39 -14.29 18.77
N PHE A 82 -7.41 -15.56 18.34
CA PHE A 82 -6.20 -16.34 18.08
C PHE A 82 -6.31 -17.11 16.77
N VAL A 83 -5.28 -17.00 15.93
CA VAL A 83 -5.20 -17.71 14.65
C VAL A 83 -3.78 -18.24 14.45
N VAL A 84 -3.64 -19.50 14.07
CA VAL A 84 -2.37 -20.04 13.56
C VAL A 84 -2.31 -19.71 12.08
N LEU A 85 -1.34 -18.90 11.68
CA LEU A 85 -1.13 -18.50 10.29
C LEU A 85 -0.32 -19.54 9.52
N ASP A 86 0.70 -20.09 10.16
CA ASP A 86 1.55 -21.13 9.61
C ASP A 86 2.02 -22.06 10.73
N ALA A 87 1.58 -23.31 10.68
CA ALA A 87 1.91 -24.30 11.71
C ALA A 87 3.34 -24.86 11.54
N GLU A 88 3.83 -24.95 10.31
CA GLU A 88 5.17 -25.45 10.00
C GLU A 88 6.24 -24.47 10.44
N HIS A 89 6.06 -23.18 10.12
CA HIS A 89 6.97 -22.11 10.52
C HIS A 89 6.64 -21.52 11.91
N GLN A 90 5.68 -22.15 12.63
CA GLN A 90 5.28 -21.72 13.98
C GLN A 90 4.90 -20.23 14.05
N ILE A 91 4.02 -19.78 13.13
CA ILE A 91 3.54 -18.40 13.08
C ILE A 91 2.08 -18.35 13.56
N ALA A 92 1.81 -17.50 14.55
CA ALA A 92 0.47 -17.28 15.06
C ALA A 92 0.20 -15.81 15.30
N ARG A 93 -1.06 -15.41 15.15
CA ARG A 93 -1.57 -14.06 15.34
C ARG A 93 -2.54 -13.99 16.50
N VAL A 94 -2.37 -12.97 17.33
CA VAL A 94 -3.34 -12.56 18.34
C VAL A 94 -4.01 -11.27 17.87
N VAL A 95 -5.35 -11.24 17.86
CA VAL A 95 -6.13 -10.11 17.34
C VAL A 95 -6.83 -9.41 18.49
N PHE A 96 -6.51 -8.15 18.68
CA PHE A 96 -7.13 -7.23 19.63
C PHE A 96 -7.99 -6.19 18.90
N PRO A 97 -8.88 -5.45 19.58
CA PRO A 97 -9.69 -4.42 18.94
C PRO A 97 -8.89 -3.33 18.23
N GLN A 98 -7.71 -2.96 18.77
CA GLN A 98 -6.86 -1.88 18.25
C GLN A 98 -5.42 -2.33 17.96
N ALA A 99 -5.18 -3.65 17.90
CA ALA A 99 -3.85 -4.17 17.59
C ALA A 99 -3.92 -5.59 17.00
N THR A 100 -2.92 -5.90 16.20
CA THR A 100 -2.53 -7.28 15.89
C THR A 100 -1.13 -7.55 16.43
N VAL A 101 -0.93 -8.77 16.92
CA VAL A 101 0.37 -9.20 17.45
C VAL A 101 0.72 -10.55 16.83
N ASP A 102 1.77 -10.56 16.04
CA ASP A 102 2.29 -11.77 15.40
C ASP A 102 3.46 -12.34 16.20
N PHE A 103 3.43 -13.62 16.39
CA PHE A 103 4.51 -14.38 17.01
C PHE A 103 5.03 -15.39 16.01
N ALA A 104 6.33 -15.35 15.72
CA ALA A 104 6.99 -16.28 14.80
C ALA A 104 8.17 -16.97 15.50
N ALA A 105 8.39 -18.22 15.17
CA ALA A 105 9.63 -18.87 15.56
C ALA A 105 10.81 -18.27 14.78
N GLN A 106 11.93 -18.06 15.47
CA GLN A 106 13.17 -17.63 14.87
C GLN A 106 13.63 -18.62 13.80
N VAL A 107 14.04 -18.12 12.67
CA VAL A 107 14.65 -18.94 11.62
C VAL A 107 16.17 -18.94 11.79
N GLY A 108 16.78 -20.12 11.72
CA GLY A 108 18.22 -20.32 11.98
C GLY A 108 18.54 -20.44 13.48
N ASN A 109 19.81 -20.37 13.80
CA ASN A 109 20.34 -20.66 15.14
C ASN A 109 20.49 -19.41 16.02
N SER A 110 20.27 -18.22 15.44
CA SER A 110 20.44 -16.95 16.14
C SER A 110 19.50 -15.87 15.61
N LEU A 111 19.19 -14.87 16.43
CA LEU A 111 18.44 -13.69 15.99
C LEU A 111 19.13 -12.97 14.81
N ALA A 112 20.46 -12.92 14.79
CA ALA A 112 21.20 -12.32 13.69
C ALA A 112 20.92 -13.06 12.35
N GLU A 113 20.87 -14.40 12.36
CA GLU A 113 20.51 -15.16 11.16
C GLU A 113 19.08 -14.88 10.70
N ASP A 114 18.12 -14.78 11.63
CA ASP A 114 16.74 -14.40 11.29
C ASP A 114 16.66 -13.01 10.66
N LEU A 115 17.40 -12.04 11.20
CA LEU A 115 17.43 -10.69 10.66
C LEU A 115 18.11 -10.63 9.28
N HIS A 116 19.16 -11.44 9.04
CA HIS A 116 19.87 -11.48 7.76
C HIS A 116 19.05 -11.96 6.57
N ARG A 117 17.96 -12.72 6.78
CA ARG A 117 17.10 -13.22 5.70
C ARG A 117 15.98 -12.25 5.30
N ARG A 118 15.86 -11.09 5.99
CA ARG A 118 14.83 -10.09 5.71
C ARG A 118 15.12 -9.32 4.43
N ASP A 119 14.18 -8.46 4.03
CA ASP A 119 14.27 -7.68 2.80
C ASP A 119 15.31 -6.53 2.89
N PHE A 120 15.09 -5.59 3.81
CA PHE A 120 15.89 -4.37 3.91
C PHE A 120 16.45 -4.19 5.32
N THR A 121 17.62 -3.55 5.42
CA THR A 121 18.31 -3.30 6.69
C THR A 121 17.45 -2.58 7.71
N VAL A 122 16.66 -1.59 7.26
CA VAL A 122 15.73 -0.82 8.11
C VAL A 122 14.61 -1.67 8.72
N ASN A 123 14.31 -2.85 8.17
CA ASN A 123 13.34 -3.81 8.69
C ASN A 123 13.99 -4.94 9.49
N ALA A 124 15.32 -4.93 9.60
CA ALA A 124 16.12 -5.94 10.28
C ALA A 124 16.76 -5.41 11.58
N ILE A 125 16.06 -4.51 12.23
CA ILE A 125 16.36 -4.00 13.56
C ILE A 125 15.44 -4.71 14.54
N ALA A 126 15.98 -5.18 15.67
CA ALA A 126 15.22 -5.83 16.72
C ALA A 126 15.28 -5.03 18.01
N TYR A 127 14.22 -5.10 18.81
CA TYR A 127 14.12 -4.48 20.13
C TYR A 127 13.84 -5.54 21.18
N HIS A 128 14.63 -5.55 22.25
CA HIS A 128 14.44 -6.43 23.38
C HIS A 128 13.68 -5.70 24.51
N PRO A 129 12.40 -6.02 24.72
CA PRO A 129 11.55 -5.19 25.59
C PRO A 129 11.88 -5.27 27.08
N HIS A 130 12.46 -6.40 27.55
CA HIS A 130 12.83 -6.56 28.95
C HIS A 130 14.12 -5.84 29.35
N SER A 131 15.05 -5.60 28.41
CA SER A 131 16.28 -4.85 28.65
C SER A 131 16.31 -3.48 28.00
N GLU A 132 15.25 -3.14 27.24
CA GLU A 132 15.11 -1.88 26.50
C GLU A 132 16.30 -1.61 25.54
N GLN A 133 16.86 -2.67 24.97
CA GLN A 133 18.00 -2.61 24.05
C GLN A 133 17.58 -2.82 22.61
N VAL A 134 18.20 -2.05 21.71
CA VAL A 134 18.06 -2.22 20.25
C VAL A 134 19.22 -3.06 19.74
N PHE A 135 18.92 -4.11 18.99
CA PHE A 135 19.91 -4.96 18.33
C PHE A 135 19.86 -4.71 16.82
N ASP A 136 20.97 -4.16 16.28
CA ASP A 136 21.10 -3.77 14.88
C ASP A 136 22.39 -4.34 14.26
N PRO A 137 22.40 -5.60 13.85
CA PRO A 137 23.59 -6.24 13.31
C PRO A 137 23.95 -5.79 11.88
N LEU A 138 23.04 -5.12 11.19
CA LEU A 138 23.14 -4.80 9.76
C LEU A 138 23.27 -3.30 9.46
N GLY A 139 23.30 -2.45 10.49
CA GLY A 139 23.41 -1.00 10.33
C GLY A 139 22.13 -0.36 9.80
N GLY A 140 20.98 -0.95 10.10
CA GLY A 140 19.68 -0.43 9.70
C GLY A 140 19.37 0.92 10.31
N TYR A 141 19.82 1.19 11.54
CA TYR A 141 19.67 2.49 12.19
C TYR A 141 20.38 3.62 11.42
N GLN A 142 21.59 3.36 10.95
CA GLN A 142 22.29 4.32 10.10
C GLN A 142 21.55 4.58 8.79
N ASP A 143 20.95 3.56 8.19
CA ASP A 143 20.15 3.71 6.98
C ASP A 143 18.84 4.50 7.25
N LEU A 144 18.26 4.37 8.46
CA LEU A 144 17.12 5.21 8.89
C LEU A 144 17.51 6.69 8.98
N GLU A 145 18.64 7.01 9.61
CA GLU A 145 19.16 8.38 9.71
C GLU A 145 19.45 8.99 8.33
N GLN A 146 19.99 8.19 7.40
CA GLN A 146 20.31 8.60 6.03
C GLN A 146 19.08 8.59 5.11
N ARG A 147 17.92 8.17 5.58
CA ARG A 147 16.71 7.98 4.78
C ARG A 147 16.95 7.13 3.54
N ARG A 148 17.64 6.02 3.71
CA ARG A 148 18.05 5.12 2.65
C ARG A 148 17.43 3.74 2.81
N LEU A 149 16.88 3.19 1.75
CA LEU A 149 16.39 1.82 1.70
C LEU A 149 17.43 0.94 1.01
N ARG A 150 18.12 0.11 1.79
CA ARG A 150 19.19 -0.77 1.35
C ARG A 150 18.80 -2.23 1.56
N MET A 151 18.95 -3.06 0.53
CA MET A 151 18.77 -4.52 0.65
C MET A 151 19.81 -5.11 1.59
N ILE A 152 19.47 -6.22 2.23
CA ILE A 152 20.41 -6.98 3.05
C ILE A 152 21.33 -7.82 2.16
N ALA A 153 20.75 -8.61 1.26
CA ALA A 153 21.46 -9.44 0.31
C ALA A 153 20.64 -9.64 -0.97
N PRO A 154 21.32 -9.82 -2.14
CA PRO A 154 20.63 -10.14 -3.40
C PRO A 154 19.78 -11.41 -3.31
N ASP A 155 20.28 -12.44 -2.65
CA ASP A 155 19.58 -13.72 -2.50
C ASP A 155 18.23 -13.55 -1.80
N ASN A 156 18.13 -12.68 -0.81
CA ASN A 156 16.88 -12.41 -0.12
C ASN A 156 15.80 -11.83 -1.04
N LEU A 157 16.21 -11.01 -2.03
CA LEU A 157 15.30 -10.47 -3.04
C LEU A 157 14.91 -11.54 -4.07
N ALA A 158 15.81 -12.46 -4.38
CA ALA A 158 15.57 -13.57 -5.29
C ALA A 158 14.65 -14.65 -4.68
N ASP A 159 14.78 -14.91 -3.38
CA ASP A 159 13.97 -15.87 -2.63
C ASP A 159 12.48 -15.47 -2.58
N ASP A 160 12.19 -14.18 -2.42
CA ASP A 160 10.86 -13.64 -2.53
C ASP A 160 10.86 -12.42 -3.48
N PRO A 161 10.63 -12.63 -4.79
CA PRO A 161 10.70 -11.55 -5.76
C PRO A 161 9.68 -10.42 -5.57
N LEU A 162 8.64 -10.61 -4.74
CA LEU A 162 7.77 -9.50 -4.35
C LEU A 162 8.55 -8.36 -3.67
N ARG A 163 9.64 -8.67 -3.00
CA ARG A 163 10.52 -7.69 -2.33
C ARG A 163 11.08 -6.66 -3.31
N LEU A 164 11.18 -6.99 -4.61
CA LEU A 164 11.58 -6.05 -5.66
C LEU A 164 10.59 -4.88 -5.75
N LEU A 165 9.29 -5.16 -5.83
CA LEU A 165 8.25 -4.13 -5.90
C LEU A 165 8.00 -3.48 -4.52
N ARG A 166 8.13 -4.26 -3.45
CA ARG A 166 8.05 -3.80 -2.06
C ARG A 166 9.09 -2.71 -1.76
N ALA A 167 10.27 -2.71 -2.41
CA ALA A 167 11.28 -1.66 -2.27
C ALA A 167 10.71 -0.28 -2.62
N TYR A 168 10.05 -0.15 -3.75
CA TYR A 168 9.45 1.12 -4.20
C TYR A 168 8.30 1.55 -3.29
N ARG A 169 7.43 0.62 -2.90
CA ARG A 169 6.36 0.93 -1.96
C ARG A 169 6.90 1.45 -0.63
N GLN A 170 7.89 0.77 -0.05
CA GLN A 170 8.47 1.22 1.21
C GLN A 170 9.22 2.55 1.05
N ALA A 171 9.94 2.76 -0.04
CA ALA A 171 10.58 4.03 -0.34
C ALA A 171 9.56 5.18 -0.38
N ALA A 172 8.40 4.98 -1.04
CA ALA A 172 7.30 5.95 -1.05
C ALA A 172 6.77 6.22 0.36
N GLN A 173 6.42 5.16 1.10
CA GLN A 173 5.83 5.27 2.44
C GLN A 173 6.77 5.90 3.48
N LEU A 174 8.06 5.67 3.35
CA LEU A 174 9.06 6.18 4.27
C LEU A 174 9.60 7.57 3.87
N GLY A 175 9.46 7.96 2.61
CA GLY A 175 10.13 9.13 2.04
C GLY A 175 11.64 8.89 1.93
N PHE A 176 12.05 7.67 1.57
CA PHE A 176 13.45 7.25 1.49
C PHE A 176 13.90 7.12 0.04
N SER A 177 15.20 7.32 -0.20
CA SER A 177 15.84 6.97 -1.46
C SER A 177 16.23 5.49 -1.49
N LEU A 178 16.15 4.88 -2.66
CA LEU A 178 16.69 3.54 -2.88
C LEU A 178 18.22 3.60 -3.00
N ASP A 179 18.89 2.71 -2.29
CA ASP A 179 20.33 2.54 -2.42
C ASP A 179 20.71 2.13 -3.86
N PRO A 180 21.79 2.71 -4.47
CA PRO A 180 22.14 2.44 -5.86
C PRO A 180 22.42 0.97 -6.16
N GLN A 181 23.09 0.25 -5.25
CA GLN A 181 23.35 -1.19 -5.42
C GLN A 181 22.06 -1.98 -5.34
N THR A 182 21.15 -1.59 -4.42
CA THR A 182 19.81 -2.20 -4.32
C THR A 182 19.04 -2.03 -5.62
N ARG A 183 19.01 -0.84 -6.22
CA ARG A 183 18.36 -0.60 -7.52
C ARG A 183 18.95 -1.45 -8.63
N SER A 184 20.29 -1.49 -8.74
CA SER A 184 20.96 -2.32 -9.75
C SER A 184 20.60 -3.80 -9.60
N THR A 185 20.53 -4.30 -8.37
CA THR A 185 20.12 -5.69 -8.09
C THR A 185 18.66 -5.92 -8.43
N ILE A 186 17.78 -4.98 -8.10
CA ILE A 186 16.35 -5.06 -8.43
C ILE A 186 16.18 -5.17 -9.96
N HIS A 187 16.83 -4.32 -10.74
CA HIS A 187 16.79 -4.37 -12.21
C HIS A 187 17.24 -5.74 -12.74
N GLN A 188 18.34 -6.30 -12.22
CA GLN A 188 18.82 -7.62 -12.63
C GLN A 188 17.83 -8.75 -12.30
N LEU A 189 17.12 -8.64 -11.19
CA LEU A 189 16.18 -9.65 -10.70
C LEU A 189 14.72 -9.39 -11.16
N ALA A 190 14.44 -8.28 -11.84
CA ALA A 190 13.10 -7.88 -12.27
C ALA A 190 12.32 -9.00 -13.00
N PRO A 191 12.96 -9.81 -13.90
CA PRO A 191 12.25 -10.92 -14.56
C PRO A 191 11.68 -11.97 -13.60
N LEU A 192 12.17 -12.07 -12.37
CA LEU A 192 11.67 -13.03 -11.39
C LEU A 192 10.27 -12.67 -10.86
N LEU A 193 9.85 -11.39 -11.00
CA LEU A 193 8.55 -10.95 -10.48
C LEU A 193 7.37 -11.69 -11.13
N VAL A 194 7.54 -12.23 -12.34
CA VAL A 194 6.51 -13.05 -13.01
C VAL A 194 6.12 -14.30 -12.22
N LYS A 195 6.99 -14.78 -11.32
CA LYS A 195 6.75 -15.96 -10.49
C LYS A 195 5.85 -15.68 -9.27
N VAL A 196 5.61 -14.39 -8.97
CA VAL A 196 4.83 -13.99 -7.81
C VAL A 196 3.34 -14.06 -8.12
N ALA A 197 2.53 -14.45 -7.14
CA ALA A 197 1.08 -14.47 -7.28
C ALA A 197 0.53 -13.06 -7.55
N ALA A 198 -0.41 -12.95 -8.49
CA ALA A 198 -0.96 -11.68 -8.96
C ALA A 198 -1.54 -10.81 -7.84
N GLU A 199 -2.18 -11.44 -6.86
CA GLU A 199 -2.78 -10.75 -5.71
C GLU A 199 -1.73 -10.04 -4.86
N ARG A 200 -0.54 -10.65 -4.72
CA ARG A 200 0.58 -10.05 -3.97
C ARG A 200 1.17 -8.85 -4.73
N VAL A 201 1.38 -9.00 -6.04
CA VAL A 201 1.85 -7.89 -6.90
C VAL A 201 0.85 -6.74 -6.92
N ARG A 202 -0.45 -7.05 -7.07
CA ARG A 202 -1.52 -6.07 -6.99
C ARG A 202 -1.48 -5.30 -5.68
N GLY A 203 -1.29 -5.98 -4.53
CA GLY A 203 -1.26 -5.35 -3.22
C GLY A 203 -0.16 -4.27 -3.13
N GLU A 204 1.04 -4.54 -3.60
CA GLU A 204 2.14 -3.57 -3.62
C GLU A 204 1.87 -2.41 -4.60
N LEU A 205 1.35 -2.72 -5.79
CA LEU A 205 0.98 -1.72 -6.79
C LEU A 205 -0.14 -0.80 -6.30
N ASP A 206 -1.18 -1.36 -5.67
CA ASP A 206 -2.30 -0.60 -5.09
C ASP A 206 -1.83 0.38 -4.01
N CYS A 207 -0.89 -0.04 -3.17
CA CYS A 207 -0.28 0.86 -2.18
C CYS A 207 0.48 2.01 -2.85
N LEU A 208 1.26 1.73 -3.89
CA LEU A 208 1.99 2.76 -4.65
C LEU A 208 1.03 3.75 -5.33
N LEU A 209 0.00 3.26 -6.01
CA LEU A 209 -0.98 4.09 -6.70
C LEU A 209 -1.78 4.98 -5.74
N SER A 210 -1.99 4.51 -4.51
CA SER A 210 -2.75 5.25 -3.49
C SER A 210 -1.90 6.24 -2.70
N HIS A 211 -0.56 6.08 -2.70
CA HIS A 211 0.32 6.93 -1.91
C HIS A 211 0.60 8.27 -2.61
N PRO A 212 0.58 9.41 -1.90
CA PRO A 212 0.91 10.71 -2.50
C PRO A 212 2.27 10.74 -3.19
N GLU A 213 3.29 10.13 -2.57
CA GLU A 213 4.64 10.03 -3.13
C GLU A 213 4.85 8.77 -3.98
N GLY A 214 3.78 8.12 -4.43
CA GLY A 214 3.87 6.85 -5.16
C GLY A 214 4.27 7.00 -6.62
N THR A 215 3.84 8.08 -7.29
CA THR A 215 4.10 8.28 -8.72
C THR A 215 5.58 8.36 -9.06
N PRO A 216 6.43 9.13 -8.36
CA PRO A 216 7.88 9.13 -8.62
C PRO A 216 8.52 7.75 -8.46
N LEU A 217 8.04 6.94 -7.52
CA LEU A 217 8.54 5.57 -7.31
C LEU A 217 8.03 4.59 -8.38
N LEU A 218 6.86 4.82 -8.96
CA LEU A 218 6.38 4.08 -10.15
C LEU A 218 7.24 4.38 -11.36
N HIS A 219 7.67 5.63 -11.57
CA HIS A 219 8.66 5.99 -12.61
C HIS A 219 9.96 5.20 -12.44
N LEU A 220 10.49 5.14 -11.20
CA LEU A 220 11.70 4.37 -10.91
C LEU A 220 11.50 2.87 -11.13
N ALA A 221 10.38 2.30 -10.64
CA ALA A 221 10.07 0.88 -10.82
C ALA A 221 9.93 0.49 -12.29
N TRP A 222 9.45 1.42 -13.11
CA TRP A 222 9.39 1.23 -14.56
C TRP A 222 10.77 1.31 -15.21
N ALA A 223 11.57 2.32 -14.85
CA ALA A 223 12.93 2.48 -15.34
C ALA A 223 13.83 1.28 -14.98
N ASP A 224 13.57 0.65 -13.84
CA ASP A 224 14.25 -0.55 -13.35
C ASP A 224 13.57 -1.86 -13.85
N GLU A 225 12.67 -1.76 -14.83
CA GLU A 225 12.00 -2.87 -15.55
C GLU A 225 11.11 -3.79 -14.67
N VAL A 226 10.82 -3.41 -13.44
CA VAL A 226 10.08 -4.26 -12.48
C VAL A 226 8.62 -4.44 -12.88
N LEU A 227 8.01 -3.44 -13.54
CA LEU A 227 6.59 -3.46 -13.89
C LEU A 227 6.30 -3.94 -15.32
N GLN A 228 7.31 -4.10 -16.17
CA GLN A 228 7.14 -4.37 -17.60
C GLN A 228 6.43 -5.70 -17.88
N THR A 229 6.65 -6.72 -17.05
CA THR A 229 6.00 -8.03 -17.20
C THR A 229 4.54 -8.03 -16.79
N TRP A 230 4.10 -7.02 -16.03
CA TRP A 230 2.76 -6.94 -15.48
C TRP A 230 1.88 -5.90 -16.15
N LEU A 231 2.48 -4.82 -16.64
CA LEU A 231 1.77 -3.71 -17.27
C LEU A 231 2.22 -3.58 -18.75
N PRO A 232 1.33 -3.83 -19.70
CA PRO A 232 1.69 -3.91 -21.14
C PRO A 232 1.81 -2.54 -21.81
N MET A 233 1.56 -1.44 -21.09
CA MET A 233 1.54 -0.10 -21.68
C MET A 233 2.93 0.49 -21.89
N PRO A 234 3.11 1.32 -22.95
CA PRO A 234 4.34 2.10 -23.13
C PRO A 234 4.55 3.06 -21.98
N PRO A 235 5.74 3.10 -21.35
CA PRO A 235 5.99 3.85 -20.13
C PRO A 235 5.74 5.35 -20.27
N ASP A 236 6.21 5.97 -21.35
CA ASP A 236 6.30 7.43 -21.47
C ASP A 236 4.94 8.15 -21.41
N GLN A 237 3.91 7.59 -22.05
CA GLN A 237 2.58 8.22 -22.03
C GLN A 237 1.83 7.98 -20.71
N SER A 238 1.90 6.75 -20.18
CA SER A 238 1.19 6.38 -18.96
C SER A 238 1.75 7.09 -17.74
N LEU A 239 3.07 7.20 -17.63
CA LEU A 239 3.74 7.84 -16.52
C LEU A 239 3.49 9.37 -16.50
N ALA A 240 3.57 10.03 -17.65
CA ALA A 240 3.24 11.45 -17.78
C ALA A 240 1.76 11.74 -17.39
N LEU A 241 0.85 10.80 -17.67
CA LEU A 241 -0.54 10.91 -17.24
C LEU A 241 -0.71 10.75 -15.73
N LEU A 242 0.11 9.92 -15.06
CA LEU A 242 0.09 9.82 -13.60
C LEU A 242 0.55 11.12 -12.95
N ASP A 243 1.60 11.76 -13.46
CA ASP A 243 2.04 13.09 -13.00
C ASP A 243 0.92 14.12 -13.20
N GLY A 244 0.27 14.08 -14.37
CA GLY A 244 -0.89 14.93 -14.67
C GLY A 244 -2.06 14.71 -13.70
N LEU A 245 -2.31 13.48 -13.25
CA LEU A 245 -3.35 13.19 -12.26
C LEU A 245 -3.01 13.74 -10.87
N ASP A 246 -1.76 13.69 -10.44
CA ASP A 246 -1.33 14.25 -9.16
C ASP A 246 -1.49 15.79 -9.17
N LEU A 247 -1.09 16.46 -10.25
CA LEU A 247 -1.31 17.88 -10.45
C LEU A 247 -2.80 18.24 -10.49
N ALA A 248 -3.58 17.47 -11.27
CA ALA A 248 -5.03 17.67 -11.38
C ALA A 248 -5.74 17.49 -10.04
N TYR A 249 -5.30 16.54 -9.22
CA TYR A 249 -5.86 16.33 -7.88
C TYR A 249 -5.54 17.50 -6.94
N GLY A 250 -4.33 18.06 -6.99
CA GLY A 250 -3.98 19.29 -6.29
C GLY A 250 -4.91 20.44 -6.69
N HIS A 251 -5.06 20.66 -7.99
CA HIS A 251 -5.96 21.69 -8.52
C HIS A 251 -7.43 21.47 -8.12
N LEU A 252 -7.89 20.21 -8.15
CA LEU A 252 -9.26 19.86 -7.74
C LEU A 252 -9.51 20.18 -6.26
N ARG A 253 -8.54 19.93 -5.38
CA ARG A 253 -8.66 20.26 -3.95
C ARG A 253 -8.83 21.75 -3.71
N ASP A 254 -8.12 22.56 -4.49
CA ASP A 254 -8.15 24.02 -4.35
C ASP A 254 -9.45 24.62 -4.91
N GLN A 255 -9.93 24.12 -6.05
CA GLN A 255 -11.06 24.71 -6.78
C GLN A 255 -12.41 24.06 -6.46
N ARG A 256 -12.42 22.77 -6.11
CA ARG A 256 -13.65 21.98 -5.90
C ARG A 256 -13.47 20.98 -4.74
N PRO A 257 -13.34 21.47 -3.48
CA PRO A 257 -13.04 20.63 -2.33
C PRO A 257 -14.10 19.54 -2.08
N ALA A 258 -15.37 19.82 -2.36
CA ALA A 258 -16.45 18.82 -2.21
C ALA A 258 -16.27 17.64 -3.17
N LEU A 259 -15.86 17.88 -4.42
CA LEU A 259 -15.57 16.82 -5.38
C LEU A 259 -14.24 16.12 -5.07
N ALA A 260 -13.23 16.88 -4.61
CA ALA A 260 -11.95 16.33 -4.20
C ALA A 260 -12.07 15.38 -2.99
N SER A 261 -12.96 15.66 -2.05
CA SER A 261 -13.17 14.79 -0.89
C SER A 261 -13.67 13.39 -1.29
N LEU A 262 -14.38 13.28 -2.41
CA LEU A 262 -14.82 11.99 -2.94
C LEU A 262 -13.66 11.13 -3.46
N MET A 263 -12.52 11.73 -3.84
CA MET A 263 -11.39 10.99 -4.39
C MET A 263 -10.81 9.94 -3.43
N THR A 264 -10.89 10.20 -2.12
CA THR A 264 -10.39 9.30 -1.09
C THR A 264 -11.43 8.29 -0.62
N THR A 265 -12.69 8.41 -1.07
CA THR A 265 -13.78 7.52 -0.69
C THR A 265 -13.98 6.41 -1.72
N TRP A 266 -14.65 5.34 -1.31
CA TRP A 266 -15.14 4.25 -2.14
C TRP A 266 -16.60 3.93 -1.80
N LEU A 267 -17.26 3.21 -2.71
CA LEU A 267 -18.70 2.93 -2.73
C LEU A 267 -19.31 2.29 -1.48
N LYS A 268 -18.54 1.76 -0.54
CA LYS A 268 -19.01 1.26 0.77
C LYS A 268 -17.89 1.06 1.78
N GLU A 269 -18.20 1.42 2.98
CA GLU A 269 -17.46 1.66 4.21
C GLU A 269 -16.81 0.45 4.85
N GLN A 270 -16.39 -0.57 4.38
CA GLN A 270 -15.65 -1.60 5.12
C GLN A 270 -14.56 -2.22 4.26
N THR A 271 -13.45 -1.48 4.15
CA THR A 271 -12.22 -2.05 3.60
C THR A 271 -11.33 -2.44 4.78
N PRO A 272 -10.85 -3.69 4.84
CA PRO A 272 -9.83 -4.05 5.82
C PRO A 272 -8.62 -3.13 5.74
N PRO A 273 -7.90 -2.87 6.85
CA PRO A 273 -6.65 -2.12 6.81
C PRO A 273 -5.71 -2.68 5.75
N GLY A 274 -5.12 -1.79 4.92
CA GLY A 274 -4.20 -2.18 3.84
C GLY A 274 -4.82 -2.29 2.44
N PHE A 275 -6.16 -2.26 2.29
CA PHE A 275 -6.80 -2.20 0.98
C PHE A 275 -7.24 -0.76 0.65
N HIS A 276 -6.41 -0.06 -0.10
CA HIS A 276 -6.73 1.29 -0.55
C HIS A 276 -7.65 1.25 -1.76
N ARG A 277 -8.96 1.30 -1.54
CA ARG A 277 -9.98 1.46 -2.58
C ARG A 277 -10.40 2.91 -2.61
N SER A 278 -9.97 3.66 -3.61
CA SER A 278 -10.34 5.06 -3.78
C SER A 278 -10.52 5.41 -5.25
N TRP A 279 -11.28 6.46 -5.53
CA TRP A 279 -11.44 6.94 -6.91
C TRP A 279 -10.13 7.48 -7.46
N PHE A 280 -9.26 8.03 -6.61
CA PHE A 280 -7.92 8.45 -6.99
C PHE A 280 -7.07 7.29 -7.51
N LYS A 281 -7.03 6.18 -6.76
CA LYS A 281 -6.36 4.94 -7.22
C LYS A 281 -6.96 4.42 -8.53
N ALA A 282 -8.30 4.37 -8.63
CA ALA A 282 -8.98 3.88 -9.83
C ALA A 282 -8.66 4.75 -11.06
N ALA A 283 -8.59 6.08 -10.88
CA ALA A 283 -8.16 6.99 -11.93
C ALA A 283 -6.72 6.71 -12.37
N LYS A 284 -5.78 6.60 -11.44
CA LYS A 284 -4.37 6.25 -11.75
C LYS A 284 -4.27 4.89 -12.43
N LEU A 285 -4.93 3.87 -11.89
CA LEU A 285 -4.90 2.52 -12.46
C LEU A 285 -5.43 2.52 -13.90
N SER A 286 -6.50 3.29 -14.20
CA SER A 286 -7.05 3.37 -15.56
C SER A 286 -6.04 3.90 -16.59
N GLN A 287 -5.03 4.69 -16.18
CA GLN A 287 -4.02 5.22 -17.07
C GLN A 287 -2.86 4.25 -17.34
N LEU A 288 -2.74 3.20 -16.53
CA LEU A 288 -1.77 2.13 -16.72
C LEU A 288 -2.28 0.96 -17.58
N LEU A 289 -3.55 1.02 -17.99
CA LEU A 289 -4.19 -0.03 -18.76
C LEU A 289 -4.26 0.31 -20.24
N PRO A 290 -4.34 -0.70 -21.12
CA PRO A 290 -4.63 -0.48 -22.53
C PRO A 290 -5.93 0.33 -22.72
N PRO A 291 -6.00 1.22 -23.73
CA PRO A 291 -7.21 2.01 -23.99
C PRO A 291 -8.39 1.15 -24.51
N GLU A 292 -8.12 -0.02 -25.07
CA GLU A 292 -9.12 -0.98 -25.50
C GLU A 292 -9.74 -1.69 -24.30
N LEU A 293 -11.06 -1.55 -24.15
CA LEU A 293 -11.79 -2.05 -22.95
C LEU A 293 -11.59 -3.55 -22.70
N ALA A 294 -11.56 -4.36 -23.77
CA ALA A 294 -11.37 -5.80 -23.62
C ALA A 294 -9.95 -6.15 -23.10
N ALA A 295 -8.94 -5.45 -23.59
CA ALA A 295 -7.56 -5.63 -23.14
C ALA A 295 -7.37 -5.11 -21.70
N ALA A 296 -7.99 -3.98 -21.37
CA ALA A 296 -8.02 -3.45 -19.99
C ALA A 296 -8.69 -4.45 -19.01
N GLU A 297 -9.83 -5.01 -19.39
CA GLU A 297 -10.53 -6.02 -18.58
C GLU A 297 -9.69 -7.29 -18.40
N ALA A 298 -9.01 -7.75 -19.45
CA ALA A 298 -8.10 -8.89 -19.37
C ALA A 298 -6.94 -8.62 -18.40
N THR A 299 -6.33 -7.42 -18.45
CA THR A 299 -5.26 -7.01 -17.53
C THR A 299 -5.77 -6.95 -16.08
N LEU A 300 -6.92 -6.32 -15.83
CA LEU A 300 -7.52 -6.27 -14.49
C LEU A 300 -7.84 -7.66 -13.94
N THR A 301 -8.30 -8.57 -14.81
CA THR A 301 -8.58 -9.97 -14.45
C THR A 301 -7.28 -10.72 -14.13
N HIS A 302 -6.21 -10.48 -14.88
CA HIS A 302 -4.89 -11.05 -14.61
C HIS A 302 -4.38 -10.64 -13.22
N PHE A 303 -4.52 -9.36 -12.86
CA PHE A 303 -4.20 -8.85 -11.53
C PHE A 303 -5.18 -9.31 -10.42
N LYS A 304 -6.22 -10.06 -10.75
CA LYS A 304 -7.24 -10.52 -9.79
C LYS A 304 -7.97 -9.37 -9.06
N TYR A 305 -8.22 -8.26 -9.74
CA TYR A 305 -9.08 -7.21 -9.19
C TYR A 305 -10.51 -7.72 -9.00
N SER A 306 -11.19 -7.24 -7.96
CA SER A 306 -12.59 -7.56 -7.73
C SER A 306 -13.48 -7.02 -8.86
N ARG A 307 -14.65 -7.63 -9.08
CA ARG A 307 -15.60 -7.16 -10.09
C ARG A 307 -15.98 -5.68 -9.92
N ALA A 308 -16.13 -5.23 -8.68
CA ALA A 308 -16.43 -3.82 -8.39
C ALA A 308 -15.31 -2.88 -8.83
N GLU A 309 -14.04 -3.24 -8.57
CA GLU A 309 -12.89 -2.46 -9.01
C GLU A 309 -12.73 -2.47 -10.53
N GLN A 310 -12.93 -3.64 -11.17
CA GLN A 310 -12.91 -3.74 -12.64
C GLN A 310 -13.97 -2.83 -13.25
N GLN A 311 -15.22 -2.90 -12.77
CA GLN A 311 -16.33 -2.07 -13.25
C GLN A 311 -16.02 -0.57 -13.07
N ALA A 312 -15.47 -0.17 -11.93
CA ALA A 312 -15.12 1.21 -11.66
C ALA A 312 -14.06 1.75 -12.63
N VAL A 313 -12.99 1.01 -12.85
CA VAL A 313 -11.90 1.40 -13.76
C VAL A 313 -12.37 1.41 -15.22
N LEU A 314 -13.11 0.38 -15.65
CA LEU A 314 -13.69 0.32 -17.00
C LEU A 314 -14.72 1.42 -17.25
N ALA A 315 -15.48 1.82 -16.23
CA ALA A 315 -16.42 2.95 -16.34
C ALA A 315 -15.69 4.27 -16.56
N ILE A 316 -14.54 4.49 -15.90
CA ILE A 316 -13.68 5.66 -16.15
C ILE A 316 -13.17 5.65 -17.61
N LEU A 317 -12.67 4.52 -18.10
CA LEU A 317 -12.19 4.39 -19.48
C LEU A 317 -13.30 4.63 -20.51
N ARG A 318 -14.50 4.03 -20.32
CA ARG A 318 -15.67 4.28 -21.17
C ARG A 318 -16.10 5.74 -21.16
N GLY A 319 -16.15 6.33 -19.96
CA GLY A 319 -16.49 7.74 -19.80
C GLY A 319 -15.50 8.66 -20.53
N TRP A 320 -14.23 8.37 -20.46
CA TRP A 320 -13.21 9.12 -21.20
C TRP A 320 -13.41 9.00 -22.71
N GLN A 321 -13.67 7.78 -23.24
CA GLN A 321 -13.97 7.57 -24.66
C GLN A 321 -15.22 8.35 -25.10
N LEU A 322 -16.27 8.41 -24.26
CA LEU A 322 -17.47 9.21 -24.55
C LEU A 322 -17.15 10.73 -24.60
N LEU A 323 -16.33 11.25 -23.68
CA LEU A 323 -15.94 12.65 -23.69
C LEU A 323 -15.11 13.01 -24.92
N GLN A 324 -14.23 12.11 -25.39
CA GLN A 324 -13.43 12.33 -26.60
C GLN A 324 -14.26 12.27 -27.90
N ALA A 325 -15.33 11.50 -27.93
CA ALA A 325 -16.18 11.33 -29.11
C ALA A 325 -17.10 12.52 -29.42
N VAL A 326 -17.20 13.47 -28.50
CA VAL A 326 -18.07 14.65 -28.67
C VAL A 326 -17.24 15.86 -29.06
N GLU A 327 -17.47 16.32 -30.29
CA GLU A 327 -16.88 17.59 -30.75
C GLU A 327 -17.49 18.80 -29.99
N PRO A 328 -16.66 19.88 -29.76
CA PRO A 328 -17.22 21.11 -29.18
C PRO A 328 -18.42 21.64 -30.00
N PRO A 329 -19.52 22.20 -29.39
CA PRO A 329 -19.42 23.03 -28.22
C PRO A 329 -19.79 22.40 -26.88
N ALA A 330 -20.62 21.45 -26.69
CA ALA A 330 -20.91 20.88 -25.35
C ALA A 330 -21.70 19.57 -25.44
N LEU A 331 -21.57 18.74 -24.41
CA LEU A 331 -22.49 17.63 -24.21
C LEU A 331 -23.92 18.16 -24.07
N ASP A 332 -24.83 17.75 -24.94
CA ASP A 332 -26.25 18.02 -24.74
C ASP A 332 -26.79 17.23 -23.54
N ARG A 333 -28.02 17.55 -23.12
CA ARG A 333 -28.65 16.88 -21.96
C ARG A 333 -28.74 15.37 -22.10
N ARG A 334 -28.96 14.87 -23.33
CA ARG A 334 -29.04 13.45 -23.62
C ARG A 334 -27.67 12.77 -23.51
N GLN A 335 -26.64 13.41 -24.02
CA GLN A 335 -25.25 12.95 -23.92
C GLN A 335 -24.77 12.96 -22.46
N GLN A 336 -25.09 14.01 -21.68
CA GLN A 336 -24.80 14.05 -20.24
C GLN A 336 -25.52 12.91 -19.51
N TYR A 337 -26.77 12.65 -19.77
CA TYR A 337 -27.52 11.52 -19.20
C TYR A 337 -26.83 10.18 -19.51
N HIS A 338 -26.43 9.95 -20.76
CA HIS A 338 -25.75 8.73 -21.16
C HIS A 338 -24.37 8.60 -20.48
N LEU A 339 -23.64 9.70 -20.33
CA LEU A 339 -22.38 9.74 -19.59
C LEU A 339 -22.60 9.31 -18.13
N PHE A 340 -23.52 9.97 -17.41
CA PHE A 340 -23.82 9.63 -16.01
C PHE A 340 -24.30 8.20 -15.86
N LYS A 341 -25.14 7.71 -16.77
CA LYS A 341 -25.60 6.31 -16.77
C LYS A 341 -24.45 5.32 -16.97
N THR A 342 -23.47 5.66 -17.81
CA THR A 342 -22.31 4.80 -18.09
C THR A 342 -21.29 4.80 -16.95
N VAL A 343 -21.03 5.97 -16.39
CA VAL A 343 -19.94 6.17 -15.42
C VAL A 343 -20.43 5.98 -13.98
N GLY A 344 -21.65 6.37 -13.70
CA GLY A 344 -22.26 6.26 -12.38
C GLY A 344 -21.38 6.85 -11.29
N ALA A 345 -21.19 6.11 -10.20
CA ALA A 345 -20.37 6.52 -9.07
C ALA A 345 -18.89 6.76 -9.39
N SER A 346 -18.41 6.32 -10.57
CA SER A 346 -17.01 6.53 -11.00
C SER A 346 -16.76 7.94 -11.59
N LEU A 347 -17.77 8.82 -11.62
CA LEU A 347 -17.64 10.16 -12.17
C LEU A 347 -16.47 10.95 -11.55
N PRO A 348 -16.24 10.94 -10.23
CA PRO A 348 -15.09 11.65 -9.67
C PRO A 348 -13.77 11.22 -10.31
N GLY A 349 -13.55 9.92 -10.49
CA GLY A 349 -12.35 9.39 -11.17
C GLY A 349 -12.27 9.84 -12.64
N LEU A 350 -13.40 9.88 -13.36
CA LEU A 350 -13.46 10.38 -14.73
C LEU A 350 -13.10 11.87 -14.80
N VAL A 351 -13.66 12.70 -13.90
CA VAL A 351 -13.36 14.15 -13.85
C VAL A 351 -11.87 14.36 -13.64
N LEU A 352 -11.24 13.60 -12.75
CA LEU A 352 -9.81 13.70 -12.50
C LEU A 352 -8.99 13.34 -13.76
N VAL A 353 -9.34 12.24 -14.43
CA VAL A 353 -8.69 11.82 -15.69
C VAL A 353 -8.87 12.86 -16.79
N ALA A 354 -10.07 13.37 -16.96
CA ALA A 354 -10.37 14.36 -17.98
C ALA A 354 -9.63 15.70 -17.72
N LEU A 355 -9.55 16.12 -16.45
CA LEU A 355 -8.79 17.30 -16.05
C LEU A 355 -7.29 17.14 -16.34
N ALA A 356 -6.71 15.99 -15.97
CA ALA A 356 -5.30 15.67 -16.23
C ALA A 356 -4.96 15.63 -17.74
N ARG A 357 -5.95 15.30 -18.57
CA ARG A 357 -5.82 15.25 -20.03
C ARG A 357 -6.19 16.55 -20.72
N GLY A 358 -6.41 17.64 -19.96
CA GLY A 358 -6.67 18.98 -20.50
C GLY A 358 -8.08 19.18 -21.06
N TYR A 359 -9.06 18.38 -20.65
CA TYR A 359 -10.46 18.62 -21.04
C TYR A 359 -10.96 19.96 -20.45
N ASP A 360 -11.96 20.57 -21.10
CA ASP A 360 -12.53 21.86 -20.70
C ASP A 360 -13.00 21.84 -19.23
N GLN A 361 -12.34 22.65 -18.41
CA GLN A 361 -12.54 22.72 -16.97
C GLN A 361 -13.95 23.16 -16.58
N ALA A 362 -14.52 24.14 -17.29
CA ALA A 362 -15.84 24.66 -16.96
C ALA A 362 -16.92 23.57 -17.12
N ARG A 363 -16.77 22.74 -18.15
CA ARG A 363 -17.66 21.58 -18.38
C ARG A 363 -17.50 20.50 -17.35
N LEU A 364 -16.26 20.24 -16.91
CA LEU A 364 -16.02 19.27 -15.83
C LEU A 364 -16.65 19.73 -14.53
N TRP A 365 -16.62 21.06 -14.26
CA TRP A 365 -17.29 21.63 -13.09
C TRP A 365 -18.80 21.50 -13.18
N GLU A 366 -19.40 21.75 -14.34
CA GLU A 366 -20.85 21.53 -14.56
C GLU A 366 -21.24 20.06 -14.28
N LEU A 367 -20.48 19.11 -14.82
CA LEU A 367 -20.72 17.69 -14.56
C LEU A 367 -20.56 17.33 -13.08
N GLY A 368 -19.54 17.88 -12.43
CA GLY A 368 -19.28 17.68 -11.00
C GLY A 368 -20.42 18.25 -10.13
N ASP A 369 -20.86 19.46 -10.42
CA ASP A 369 -21.95 20.13 -9.69
C ASP A 369 -23.27 19.35 -9.82
N ARG A 370 -23.61 18.85 -11.03
CA ARG A 370 -24.76 17.96 -11.24
C ARG A 370 -24.65 16.67 -10.44
N PHE A 371 -23.46 16.05 -10.43
CA PHE A 371 -23.22 14.83 -9.68
C PHE A 371 -23.36 15.00 -8.17
N LEU A 372 -22.96 16.15 -7.64
CA LEU A 372 -23.06 16.47 -6.22
C LEU A 372 -24.47 16.87 -5.78
N ASP A 373 -25.37 17.23 -6.73
CA ASP A 373 -26.77 17.49 -6.45
C ASP A 373 -27.59 16.19 -6.51
N PRO A 374 -28.02 15.65 -5.37
CA PRO A 374 -28.79 14.39 -5.34
C PRO A 374 -30.18 14.51 -6.01
N LEU A 375 -30.64 15.72 -6.30
CA LEU A 375 -31.93 15.99 -6.96
C LEU A 375 -31.80 16.18 -8.48
N ASP A 376 -30.57 16.24 -9.01
CA ASP A 376 -30.38 16.36 -10.46
C ASP A 376 -30.83 15.09 -11.19
N ALA A 377 -31.94 15.21 -11.94
CA ALA A 377 -32.55 14.08 -12.64
C ALA A 377 -31.72 13.56 -13.83
N ILE A 378 -30.70 14.30 -14.29
CA ILE A 378 -29.79 13.87 -15.35
C ILE A 378 -28.67 13.01 -14.74
N ALA A 379 -28.08 13.46 -13.63
CA ALA A 379 -27.02 12.77 -12.93
C ALA A 379 -27.55 11.58 -12.13
N HIS A 380 -28.74 11.69 -11.54
CA HIS A 380 -29.38 10.68 -10.69
C HIS A 380 -30.78 10.30 -11.20
N PRO A 381 -30.88 9.66 -12.39
CA PRO A 381 -32.18 9.36 -12.96
C PRO A 381 -32.95 8.35 -12.10
N THR A 382 -34.17 8.73 -11.68
CA THR A 382 -35.10 7.81 -11.04
C THR A 382 -35.85 7.04 -12.13
N PRO A 383 -36.06 5.72 -11.99
CA PRO A 383 -36.90 4.96 -12.92
C PRO A 383 -38.31 5.53 -12.93
N LEU A 384 -38.80 5.91 -14.10
CA LEU A 384 -40.19 6.41 -14.29
C LEU A 384 -41.24 5.32 -14.03
N VAL A 385 -40.85 4.06 -14.05
CA VAL A 385 -41.69 2.90 -13.75
C VAL A 385 -40.90 1.90 -12.94
N SER A 386 -41.32 1.62 -11.71
CA SER A 386 -40.84 0.45 -10.98
C SER A 386 -41.50 -0.78 -11.65
N GLY A 387 -40.71 -1.53 -12.40
CA GLY A 387 -41.15 -2.83 -12.90
C GLY A 387 -41.56 -3.70 -11.70
N ARG A 388 -42.83 -4.07 -11.63
CA ARG A 388 -43.38 -5.14 -10.80
C ARG A 388 -43.07 -6.48 -11.41
#